data_a11a2ec76e8c1a86067c9ebbbc9afc9b
#
_entry.id   a11a2ec76e8c1a86067c9ebbbc9afc9b
#
_cell.length_a   1.000
_cell.length_b   1.000
_cell.length_c   1.000
_cell.angle_alpha   90.00
_cell.angle_beta   90.00
_cell.angle_gamma   90.00
#
_symmetry.space_group_name_H-M   'P 1'
#
loop_
_entity.id
_entity.type
_entity.pdbx_description
1 polymer ?
#
loop_
_entity_poly.entity_id
_entity_poly.type
_entity_poly.pdbx_seq_one_letter_code
_entity_poly.pdbx_strand_id
1 'polypeptide(L)'
;CIEMLNSANLSFALCPLLTDGAIEALMIAGSEQQKDLYLEKLISGQWTGTMNLTEPQAGSDLALVRSRAAPQDDGSFRIFGTKIYITYGEHDMAENIVHLVLARTPNAPEGVKGISLFIVPKFMVNADGTLGARNDVHCVSIEHKLGIKASPTAVLQYGDHGGAVGYLVGEEN
;
A
#
# COMPACT_ATOMS: atom_id res chain seq x y z
N CYS A 1 -3.68 24.41 -4.39
CA CYS A 1 -2.57 23.58 -4.96
C CYS A 1 -3.12 22.41 -5.79
N ILE A 2 -4.01 21.57 -5.25
CA ILE A 2 -4.55 20.36 -5.94
C ILE A 2 -5.20 20.71 -7.29
N GLU A 3 -6.04 21.73 -7.35
CA GLU A 3 -6.68 22.19 -8.60
C GLU A 3 -5.62 22.57 -9.66
N MET A 4 -4.58 23.29 -9.26
CA MET A 4 -3.49 23.68 -10.17
C MET A 4 -2.72 22.47 -10.69
N LEU A 5 -2.41 21.50 -9.84
CA LEU A 5 -1.75 20.26 -10.23
C LEU A 5 -2.60 19.44 -11.17
N ASN A 6 -3.90 19.28 -10.88
CA ASN A 6 -4.83 18.53 -11.71
C ASN A 6 -4.99 19.18 -13.10
N SER A 7 -5.05 20.51 -13.15
CA SER A 7 -5.16 21.27 -14.41
C SER A 7 -3.88 21.19 -15.25
N ALA A 8 -2.71 21.17 -14.59
CA ALA A 8 -1.43 21.14 -15.28
C ALA A 8 -1.06 19.72 -15.74
N ASN A 9 -1.22 18.72 -14.89
CA ASN A 9 -0.87 17.33 -15.18
C ASN A 9 -1.59 16.35 -14.23
N LEU A 10 -2.76 15.89 -14.63
CA LEU A 10 -3.57 14.94 -13.87
C LEU A 10 -2.82 13.62 -13.61
N SER A 11 -2.02 13.15 -14.58
CA SER A 11 -1.25 11.91 -14.39
C SER A 11 -0.29 12.00 -13.22
N PHE A 12 0.38 13.13 -13.04
CA PHE A 12 1.27 13.38 -11.90
C PHE A 12 0.48 13.61 -10.60
N ALA A 13 -0.60 14.38 -10.68
CA ALA A 13 -1.39 14.78 -9.50
C ALA A 13 -2.02 13.60 -8.73
N LEU A 14 -2.19 12.45 -9.38
CA LEU A 14 -2.66 11.23 -8.72
C LEU A 14 -1.66 10.64 -7.71
N CYS A 15 -0.36 10.93 -7.86
CA CYS A 15 0.65 10.43 -6.92
C CYS A 15 0.51 11.05 -5.52
N PRO A 16 0.54 12.38 -5.35
CA PRO A 16 0.33 13.01 -4.05
C PRO A 16 -1.06 12.73 -3.47
N LEU A 17 -2.10 12.56 -4.30
CA LEU A 17 -3.45 12.24 -3.82
C LEU A 17 -3.49 10.92 -3.04
N LEU A 18 -2.84 9.87 -3.54
CA LEU A 18 -2.77 8.58 -2.84
C LEU A 18 -1.86 8.65 -1.61
N THR A 19 -0.82 9.47 -1.67
CA THR A 19 0.08 9.71 -0.53
C THR A 19 -0.65 10.43 0.61
N ASP A 20 -1.48 11.44 0.31
CA ASP A 20 -2.33 12.11 1.29
C ASP A 20 -3.27 11.12 2.00
N GLY A 21 -3.91 10.22 1.25
CA GLY A 21 -4.75 9.16 1.82
C GLY A 21 -3.98 8.23 2.76
N ALA A 22 -2.73 7.90 2.43
CA ALA A 22 -1.88 7.10 3.30
C ALA A 22 -1.47 7.86 4.58
N ILE A 23 -1.16 9.14 4.47
CA ILE A 23 -0.87 10.02 5.61
C ILE A 23 -2.08 10.08 6.55
N GLU A 24 -3.28 10.33 6.02
CA GLU A 24 -4.50 10.40 6.83
C GLU A 24 -4.78 9.08 7.56
N ALA A 25 -4.67 7.95 6.88
CA ALA A 25 -4.88 6.65 7.49
C ALA A 25 -3.92 6.39 8.66
N LEU A 26 -2.63 6.75 8.49
CA LEU A 26 -1.64 6.63 9.56
C LEU A 26 -1.88 7.61 10.71
N MET A 27 -2.29 8.84 10.42
CA MET A 27 -2.63 9.82 11.46
C MET A 27 -3.80 9.36 12.32
N ILE A 28 -4.82 8.73 11.71
CA ILE A 28 -6.03 8.29 12.42
C ILE A 28 -5.78 6.99 13.20
N ALA A 29 -5.15 6.00 12.58
CA ALA A 29 -5.08 4.64 13.09
C ALA A 29 -3.67 4.08 13.29
N GLY A 30 -2.63 4.75 12.83
CA GLY A 30 -1.25 4.31 13.01
C GLY A 30 -0.80 4.38 14.47
N SER A 31 0.03 3.43 14.90
CA SER A 31 0.72 3.51 16.18
C SER A 31 1.72 4.68 16.18
N GLU A 32 2.13 5.18 17.36
CA GLU A 32 3.12 6.26 17.44
C GLU A 32 4.43 5.86 16.73
N GLN A 33 4.88 4.62 16.88
CA GLN A 33 6.05 4.11 16.17
C GLN A 33 5.87 4.16 14.63
N GLN A 34 4.68 3.81 14.12
CA GLN A 34 4.39 3.90 12.69
C GLN A 34 4.37 5.36 12.21
N LYS A 35 3.79 6.26 13.00
CA LYS A 35 3.79 7.69 12.69
C LYS A 35 5.22 8.24 12.62
N ASP A 36 6.04 7.94 13.60
CA ASP A 36 7.44 8.38 13.67
C ASP A 36 8.27 7.87 12.47
N LEU A 37 8.05 6.62 12.05
CA LEU A 37 8.82 6.03 10.95
C LEU A 37 8.39 6.51 9.56
N TYR A 38 7.09 6.77 9.35
CA TYR A 38 6.55 6.96 8.00
C TYR A 38 6.08 8.37 7.69
N LEU A 39 5.49 9.13 8.65
CA LEU A 39 4.80 10.38 8.33
C LEU A 39 5.72 11.47 7.78
N GLU A 40 6.87 11.71 8.40
CA GLU A 40 7.80 12.76 7.94
C GLU A 40 8.23 12.51 6.48
N LYS A 41 8.54 11.27 6.14
CA LYS A 41 8.98 10.88 4.80
C LYS A 41 7.86 10.97 3.75
N LEU A 42 6.63 10.64 4.12
CA LEU A 42 5.45 10.78 3.26
C LEU A 42 5.08 12.26 3.06
N ILE A 43 5.06 13.05 4.12
CA ILE A 43 4.72 14.49 4.08
C ILE A 43 5.77 15.27 3.26
N SER A 44 7.05 14.95 3.41
CA SER A 44 8.12 15.60 2.64
C SER A 44 8.19 15.17 1.17
N GLY A 45 7.47 14.10 0.78
CA GLY A 45 7.52 13.53 -0.57
C GLY A 45 8.77 12.70 -0.86
N GLN A 46 9.61 12.41 0.13
CA GLN A 46 10.73 11.46 -0.02
C GLN A 46 10.21 10.05 -0.30
N TRP A 47 9.10 9.68 0.32
CA TRP A 47 8.37 8.46 0.05
C TRP A 47 6.95 8.77 -0.43
N THR A 48 6.36 7.84 -1.16
CA THR A 48 4.97 7.92 -1.61
C THR A 48 4.12 6.84 -0.97
N GLY A 49 2.81 7.08 -0.89
CA GLY A 49 1.83 6.13 -0.39
C GLY A 49 0.91 5.62 -1.50
N THR A 50 0.39 4.41 -1.34
CA THR A 50 -0.62 3.84 -2.22
C THR A 50 -1.69 3.11 -1.42
N MET A 51 -2.91 2.99 -2.00
CA MET A 51 -3.99 2.17 -1.44
C MET A 51 -4.21 0.93 -2.30
N ASN A 52 -4.09 -0.25 -1.69
CA ASN A 52 -4.16 -1.55 -2.35
C ASN A 52 -5.41 -2.31 -1.90
N LEU A 53 -6.53 -2.00 -2.56
CA LEU A 53 -7.85 -2.54 -2.24
C LEU A 53 -8.22 -3.68 -3.21
N THR A 54 -8.21 -3.35 -4.50
CA THR A 54 -8.80 -4.14 -5.58
C THR A 54 -8.02 -5.40 -5.88
N GLU A 55 -8.75 -6.49 -6.06
CA GLU A 55 -8.25 -7.77 -6.53
C GLU A 55 -9.02 -8.21 -7.80
N PRO A 56 -8.54 -9.19 -8.58
CA PRO A 56 -9.23 -9.63 -9.80
C PRO A 56 -10.71 -9.99 -9.59
N GLN A 57 -11.07 -10.53 -8.43
CA GLN A 57 -12.44 -10.90 -8.07
C GLN A 57 -13.14 -9.91 -7.13
N ALA A 58 -12.44 -8.88 -6.63
CA ALA A 58 -12.92 -7.96 -5.61
C ALA A 58 -12.62 -6.52 -6.02
N GLY A 59 -13.55 -5.87 -6.71
CA GLY A 59 -13.49 -4.46 -7.08
C GLY A 59 -14.49 -3.64 -6.27
N SER A 60 -15.72 -3.51 -6.77
CA SER A 60 -16.80 -2.80 -6.06
C SER A 60 -17.27 -3.52 -4.81
N ASP A 61 -17.20 -4.86 -4.80
CA ASP A 61 -17.49 -5.68 -3.61
C ASP A 61 -16.20 -6.14 -2.95
N LEU A 62 -15.75 -5.43 -1.92
CA LEU A 62 -14.57 -5.76 -1.14
C LEU A 62 -14.78 -6.96 -0.20
N ALA A 63 -16.02 -7.41 0.02
CA ALA A 63 -16.27 -8.64 0.79
C ALA A 63 -15.58 -9.86 0.16
N LEU A 64 -15.26 -9.80 -1.12
CA LEU A 64 -14.61 -10.85 -1.88
C LEU A 64 -13.07 -10.82 -1.81
N VAL A 65 -12.46 -9.89 -1.06
CA VAL A 65 -11.00 -9.81 -0.87
C VAL A 65 -10.47 -11.13 -0.31
N ARG A 66 -9.43 -11.67 -0.96
CA ARG A 66 -8.79 -12.96 -0.65
C ARG A 66 -7.32 -12.83 -0.25
N SER A 67 -6.69 -11.66 -0.40
CA SER A 67 -5.35 -11.44 0.13
C SER A 67 -5.33 -11.80 1.61
N ARG A 68 -4.29 -12.51 2.03
CA ARG A 68 -4.18 -13.00 3.40
C ARG A 68 -2.96 -12.43 4.10
N ALA A 69 -3.07 -12.22 5.40
CA ALA A 69 -2.03 -11.77 6.30
C ALA A 69 -1.78 -12.87 7.34
N ALA A 70 -0.64 -13.55 7.26
CA ALA A 70 -0.25 -14.61 8.19
C ALA A 70 0.59 -14.01 9.33
N PRO A 71 0.13 -14.05 10.59
CA PRO A 71 0.86 -13.49 11.73
C PRO A 71 2.20 -14.20 11.96
N GLN A 72 3.18 -13.46 12.46
CA GLN A 72 4.51 -13.95 12.82
C GLN A 72 4.79 -13.71 14.31
N ASP A 73 5.73 -14.44 14.87
CA ASP A 73 6.09 -14.36 16.29
C ASP A 73 6.68 -12.99 16.71
N ASP A 74 7.21 -12.23 15.74
CA ASP A 74 7.77 -10.89 15.95
C ASP A 74 6.74 -9.76 15.89
N GLY A 75 5.44 -10.10 15.74
CA GLY A 75 4.35 -9.13 15.61
C GLY A 75 4.16 -8.58 14.19
N SER A 76 4.99 -8.97 13.23
CA SER A 76 4.77 -8.68 11.81
C SER A 76 3.78 -9.68 11.20
N PHE A 77 3.43 -9.42 9.94
CA PHE A 77 2.60 -10.32 9.13
C PHE A 77 3.30 -10.65 7.82
N ARG A 78 3.01 -11.81 7.26
CA ARG A 78 3.37 -12.15 5.89
C ARG A 78 2.14 -12.00 5.01
N ILE A 79 2.22 -11.05 4.07
CA ILE A 79 1.11 -10.72 3.16
C ILE A 79 1.27 -11.51 1.86
N PHE A 80 0.15 -12.09 1.40
CA PHE A 80 0.08 -12.86 0.15
C PHE A 80 -1.15 -12.44 -0.64
N GLY A 81 -1.01 -12.31 -1.95
CA GLY A 81 -2.11 -12.04 -2.86
C GLY A 81 -1.72 -11.12 -4.00
N THR A 82 -2.68 -10.88 -4.89
CA THR A 82 -2.52 -10.01 -6.05
C THR A 82 -3.45 -8.82 -5.94
N LYS A 83 -2.90 -7.63 -6.07
CA LYS A 83 -3.65 -6.37 -6.12
C LYS A 83 -3.55 -5.77 -7.52
N ILE A 84 -4.69 -5.33 -8.07
CA ILE A 84 -4.77 -4.78 -9.41
C ILE A 84 -5.24 -3.32 -9.40
N TYR A 85 -4.94 -2.60 -10.47
CA TYR A 85 -5.28 -1.19 -10.65
C TYR A 85 -4.67 -0.28 -9.58
N ILE A 86 -3.46 -0.59 -9.11
CA ILE A 86 -2.81 0.19 -8.06
C ILE A 86 -2.16 1.43 -8.67
N THR A 87 -2.77 2.58 -8.41
CA THR A 87 -2.29 3.88 -8.82
C THR A 87 -0.94 4.17 -8.18
N TYR A 88 0.07 4.46 -9.02
CA TYR A 88 1.46 4.66 -8.60
C TYR A 88 2.05 3.48 -7.78
N GLY A 89 1.59 2.26 -8.08
CA GLY A 89 2.04 1.05 -7.38
C GLY A 89 3.52 0.72 -7.60
N GLU A 90 4.11 1.16 -8.71
CA GLU A 90 5.55 1.00 -8.98
C GLU A 90 6.08 2.21 -9.76
N HIS A 91 7.15 2.81 -9.28
CA HIS A 91 7.88 3.91 -9.91
C HIS A 91 9.23 4.12 -9.21
N ASP A 92 10.05 5.01 -9.78
CA ASP A 92 11.37 5.41 -9.29
C ASP A 92 11.48 6.91 -8.91
N MET A 93 10.33 7.60 -8.78
CA MET A 93 10.29 9.03 -8.42
C MET A 93 10.53 9.30 -6.94
N ALA A 94 10.46 8.28 -6.10
CA ALA A 94 10.66 8.35 -4.66
C ALA A 94 11.56 7.21 -4.18
N GLU A 95 12.22 7.41 -3.04
CA GLU A 95 13.13 6.42 -2.46
C GLU A 95 12.40 5.14 -2.02
N ASN A 96 11.15 5.27 -1.59
CA ASN A 96 10.31 4.16 -1.17
C ASN A 96 8.85 4.39 -1.54
N ILE A 97 8.09 3.29 -1.62
CA ILE A 97 6.63 3.31 -1.74
C ILE A 97 6.05 2.55 -0.54
N VAL A 98 5.17 3.19 0.19
CA VAL A 98 4.47 2.62 1.34
C VAL A 98 3.08 2.17 0.88
N HIS A 99 2.90 0.86 0.72
CA HIS A 99 1.63 0.29 0.32
C HIS A 99 0.73 0.08 1.54
N LEU A 100 -0.46 0.68 1.54
CA LEU A 100 -1.53 0.34 2.46
C LEU A 100 -2.37 -0.77 1.83
N VAL A 101 -2.33 -1.96 2.41
CA VAL A 101 -2.87 -3.19 1.80
C VAL A 101 -4.00 -3.75 2.64
N LEU A 102 -5.17 -3.99 2.03
CA LEU A 102 -6.26 -4.73 2.64
C LEU A 102 -6.02 -6.23 2.51
N ALA A 103 -6.04 -6.94 3.64
CA ALA A 103 -5.89 -8.38 3.69
C ALA A 103 -6.67 -8.98 4.87
N ARG A 104 -6.82 -10.30 4.89
CA ARG A 104 -7.52 -11.06 5.94
C ARG A 104 -6.53 -11.83 6.80
N THR A 105 -6.74 -11.79 8.09
CA THR A 105 -6.07 -12.68 9.05
C THR A 105 -6.74 -14.06 9.07
N PRO A 106 -6.08 -15.12 9.60
CA PRO A 106 -6.60 -16.50 9.51
C PRO A 106 -8.00 -16.73 10.08
N ASN A 107 -8.37 -16.00 11.12
CA ASN A 107 -9.66 -16.16 11.82
C ASN A 107 -10.62 -14.99 11.56
N ALA A 108 -10.36 -14.19 10.54
CA ALA A 108 -11.20 -13.04 10.22
C ALA A 108 -12.62 -13.47 9.86
N PRO A 109 -13.65 -12.74 10.33
CA PRO A 109 -15.02 -13.01 9.92
C PRO A 109 -15.21 -12.81 8.41
N GLU A 110 -16.25 -13.43 7.85
CA GLU A 110 -16.61 -13.24 6.45
C GLU A 110 -17.07 -11.80 6.16
N GLY A 111 -17.00 -11.42 4.90
CA GLY A 111 -17.46 -10.11 4.44
C GLY A 111 -16.45 -8.99 4.74
N VAL A 112 -16.91 -7.76 4.66
CA VAL A 112 -16.07 -6.56 4.84
C VAL A 112 -15.54 -6.38 6.25
N LYS A 113 -16.22 -6.93 7.24
CA LYS A 113 -15.83 -6.85 8.66
C LYS A 113 -14.58 -7.65 8.99
N GLY A 114 -14.15 -8.56 8.13
CA GLY A 114 -12.94 -9.35 8.34
C GLY A 114 -11.73 -8.83 7.56
N ILE A 115 -11.77 -7.56 7.13
CA ILE A 115 -10.68 -6.95 6.39
C ILE A 115 -9.89 -6.04 7.31
N SER A 116 -8.58 -6.28 7.40
CA SER A 116 -7.64 -5.43 8.15
C SER A 116 -6.72 -4.69 7.21
N LEU A 117 -6.15 -3.58 7.69
CA LEU A 117 -5.23 -2.71 6.95
C LEU A 117 -3.78 -2.97 7.39
N PHE A 118 -2.87 -3.08 6.41
CA PHE A 118 -1.46 -3.32 6.67
C PHE A 118 -0.57 -2.32 5.93
N ILE A 119 0.48 -1.84 6.59
CA ILE A 119 1.61 -1.17 5.94
C ILE A 119 2.51 -2.26 5.36
N VAL A 120 2.79 -2.18 4.06
CA VAL A 120 3.74 -3.05 3.36
C VAL A 120 4.68 -2.16 2.54
N PRO A 121 5.86 -1.81 3.05
CA PRO A 121 6.78 -0.95 2.32
C PRO A 121 7.45 -1.71 1.16
N LYS A 122 7.75 -1.03 0.05
CA LYS A 122 8.51 -1.58 -1.08
C LYS A 122 9.93 -1.98 -0.67
N PHE A 123 10.60 -1.13 0.11
CA PHE A 123 11.83 -1.45 0.82
C PHE A 123 11.56 -1.42 2.32
N MET A 124 12.08 -2.39 3.03
CA MET A 124 11.97 -2.45 4.49
C MET A 124 12.51 -1.18 5.12
N VAL A 125 11.92 -0.78 6.23
CA VAL A 125 12.36 0.41 6.98
C VAL A 125 12.95 -0.07 8.30
N ASN A 126 14.21 0.28 8.54
CA ASN A 126 14.90 -0.01 9.78
C ASN A 126 14.39 0.90 10.92
N ALA A 127 14.66 0.54 12.16
CA ALA A 127 14.21 1.30 13.34
C ALA A 127 14.75 2.76 13.37
N ASP A 128 15.87 3.02 12.69
CA ASP A 128 16.46 4.36 12.53
C ASP A 128 15.92 5.15 11.32
N GLY A 129 14.91 4.60 10.63
CA GLY A 129 14.30 5.22 9.45
C GLY A 129 15.08 5.05 8.13
N THR A 130 16.20 4.33 8.14
CA THR A 130 16.95 4.01 6.92
C THR A 130 16.29 2.88 6.13
N LEU A 131 16.54 2.83 4.82
CA LEU A 131 16.03 1.78 3.96
C LEU A 131 16.84 0.48 4.12
N GLY A 132 16.10 -0.63 4.23
CA GLY A 132 16.63 -1.98 4.28
C GLY A 132 16.49 -2.73 2.96
N ALA A 133 16.37 -4.04 3.05
CA ALA A 133 16.22 -4.93 1.90
C ALA A 133 14.90 -4.69 1.14
N ARG A 134 14.86 -5.08 -0.13
CA ARG A 134 13.63 -5.14 -0.92
C ARG A 134 12.64 -6.10 -0.27
N ASN A 135 11.39 -5.67 -0.10
CA ASN A 135 10.32 -6.52 0.38
C ASN A 135 9.78 -7.42 -0.74
N ASP A 136 9.08 -8.48 -0.37
CA ASP A 136 8.48 -9.45 -1.32
C ASP A 136 7.17 -8.93 -1.93
N VAL A 137 7.27 -7.75 -2.56
CA VAL A 137 6.22 -7.12 -3.36
C VAL A 137 6.78 -6.73 -4.71
N HIS A 138 6.14 -7.19 -5.78
CA HIS A 138 6.63 -7.05 -7.14
C HIS A 138 5.54 -6.54 -8.08
N CYS A 139 5.91 -5.57 -8.93
CA CYS A 139 5.07 -5.16 -10.05
C CYS A 139 5.19 -6.20 -11.17
N VAL A 140 4.09 -6.89 -11.46
CA VAL A 140 4.06 -7.92 -12.51
C VAL A 140 3.57 -7.38 -13.85
N SER A 141 2.84 -6.27 -13.83
CA SER A 141 2.44 -5.54 -15.05
C SER A 141 1.98 -4.12 -14.75
N ILE A 142 1.95 -3.30 -15.79
CA ILE A 142 1.36 -1.95 -15.78
C ILE A 142 0.23 -1.93 -16.79
N GLU A 143 -0.90 -1.34 -16.41
CA GLU A 143 -2.09 -1.26 -17.24
C GLU A 143 -1.88 -0.34 -18.44
N HIS A 144 -2.32 -0.80 -19.61
CA HIS A 144 -2.46 0.02 -20.80
C HIS A 144 -3.82 0.73 -20.77
N LYS A 145 -3.82 2.08 -20.68
CA LYS A 145 -5.02 2.88 -20.45
C LYS A 145 -5.37 3.77 -21.64
N LEU A 146 -6.64 4.15 -21.75
CA LEU A 146 -7.12 5.13 -22.75
C LEU A 146 -6.62 6.54 -22.43
N GLY A 147 -6.58 6.92 -21.15
CA GLY A 147 -6.12 8.21 -20.65
C GLY A 147 -5.19 8.06 -19.44
N ILE A 148 -4.68 9.19 -18.93
CA ILE A 148 -3.79 9.26 -17.75
C ILE A 148 -2.61 8.26 -17.90
N LYS A 149 -2.04 8.20 -19.10
CA LYS A 149 -1.07 7.16 -19.48
C LYS A 149 0.24 7.25 -18.70
N ALA A 150 0.62 8.45 -18.28
CA ALA A 150 1.84 8.67 -17.51
C ALA A 150 1.71 8.34 -15.99
N SER A 151 0.49 8.03 -15.52
CA SER A 151 0.28 7.48 -14.18
C SER A 151 0.45 5.96 -14.23
N PRO A 152 1.50 5.37 -13.64
CA PRO A 152 1.68 3.93 -13.63
C PRO A 152 0.61 3.28 -12.76
N THR A 153 -0.28 2.52 -13.40
CA THR A 153 -1.33 1.75 -12.73
C THR A 153 -0.90 0.30 -12.71
N ALA A 154 -0.45 -0.17 -11.57
CA ALA A 154 0.27 -1.43 -11.43
C ALA A 154 -0.63 -2.59 -11.04
N VAL A 155 -0.23 -3.79 -11.44
CA VAL A 155 -0.60 -5.05 -10.81
C VAL A 155 0.54 -5.45 -9.87
N LEU A 156 0.26 -5.55 -8.59
CA LEU A 156 1.23 -5.90 -7.55
C LEU A 156 0.98 -7.32 -7.03
N GLN A 157 2.04 -8.11 -7.05
CA GLN A 157 2.06 -9.44 -6.48
C GLN A 157 2.81 -9.42 -5.15
N TYR A 158 2.17 -9.97 -4.13
CA TYR A 158 2.69 -10.05 -2.75
C TYR A 158 2.98 -11.49 -2.39
N GLY A 159 4.19 -11.76 -1.93
CA GLY A 159 4.51 -12.96 -1.20
C GLY A 159 4.96 -14.17 -2.02
N ASP A 160 5.45 -14.01 -3.23
CA ASP A 160 5.93 -15.11 -4.08
C ASP A 160 7.18 -15.82 -3.51
N HIS A 161 7.95 -15.12 -2.66
CA HIS A 161 9.21 -15.62 -2.10
C HIS A 161 9.18 -15.75 -0.57
N GLY A 162 8.05 -16.14 -0.01
CA GLY A 162 7.90 -16.40 1.42
C GLY A 162 7.03 -15.41 2.19
N GLY A 163 6.44 -14.45 1.50
CA GLY A 163 5.51 -13.48 2.07
C GLY A 163 6.08 -12.08 2.21
N ALA A 164 5.34 -11.08 1.75
CA ALA A 164 5.70 -9.69 1.94
C ALA A 164 5.52 -9.29 3.41
N VAL A 165 6.54 -8.69 4.01
CA VAL A 165 6.46 -8.22 5.39
C VAL A 165 5.51 -7.04 5.48
N GLY A 166 4.53 -7.14 6.39
CA GLY A 166 3.57 -6.09 6.65
C GLY A 166 3.33 -5.88 8.15
N TYR A 167 2.81 -4.71 8.49
CA TYR A 167 2.50 -4.33 9.86
C TYR A 167 1.04 -3.85 9.94
N LEU A 168 0.30 -4.35 10.92
CA LEU A 168 -1.10 -3.98 11.12
C LEU A 168 -1.22 -2.48 11.44
N VAL A 169 -2.20 -1.82 10.83
CA VAL A 169 -2.59 -0.43 11.13
C VAL A 169 -3.92 -0.45 11.87
N GLY A 170 -3.95 0.12 13.06
CA GLY A 170 -5.14 0.10 13.91
C GLY A 170 -5.38 -1.27 14.55
N GLU A 171 -6.65 -1.66 14.61
CA GLU A 171 -7.09 -2.93 15.17
C GLU A 171 -7.35 -3.97 14.08
N GLU A 172 -7.29 -5.24 14.43
CA GLU A 172 -7.62 -6.35 13.56
C GLU A 172 -9.14 -6.46 13.40
N ASN A 173 -9.62 -6.42 12.14
CA ASN A 173 -11.03 -6.51 11.70
C ASN A 173 -11.89 -5.26 11.97
#